data_12b4dbd1a35d31a083d0d56b0c79878d
#
_entry.id   12b4dbd1a35d31a083d0d56b0c79878d
#
_cell.length_a   1.000
_cell.length_b   1.000
_cell.length_c   1.000
_cell.angle_alpha   90.00
_cell.angle_beta   90.00
_cell.angle_gamma   90.00
#
_symmetry.space_group_name_H-M   'P 1'
#
loop_
_entity.id
_entity.type
_entity.pdbx_description
1 polymer ?
#
loop_
_entity_poly.entity_id
_entity_poly.type
_entity_poly.pdbx_seq_one_letter_code
_entity_poly.pdbx_strand_id
1 'polypeptide(L)'
;MCIRDSNTMIRTTILTFEGKCSEKGLSFDLLLTGKELFVRGDMVKIQQILYNLIDNAVKFSNNDSSIKIETSIRNEKVFISVKDHGIGIPKDSLSKIWERFYKSDLSRGKDKRGTGLGLSIVKEIVQAHGENINVISTEGVGTEFIFTLPLSKKEG
;
A
#
# COMPACT_ATOMS: atom_id res chain seq x y z
N MET A 1 17.46 13.98 -1.98
CA MET A 1 16.35 13.12 -2.41
C MET A 1 16.63 12.50 -3.76
N CYS A 2 16.22 11.27 -3.94
CA CYS A 2 16.46 10.55 -5.18
C CYS A 2 15.22 10.55 -6.08
N ILE A 3 15.44 10.23 -7.35
CA ILE A 3 14.37 10.05 -8.34
C ILE A 3 14.43 8.60 -8.78
N ARG A 4 13.28 7.91 -8.76
CA ARG A 4 13.15 6.51 -9.14
C ARG A 4 11.83 6.27 -9.87
N ASP A 5 11.81 5.22 -10.67
CA ASP A 5 10.61 4.76 -11.35
C ASP A 5 9.73 3.98 -10.36
N SER A 6 8.59 4.56 -10.00
CA SER A 6 7.66 3.95 -9.05
C SER A 6 7.05 2.64 -9.59
N ASN A 7 6.85 2.56 -10.92
CA ASN A 7 6.31 1.34 -11.51
C ASN A 7 7.26 0.15 -11.32
N THR A 8 8.57 0.38 -11.48
CA THR A 8 9.58 -0.65 -11.21
C THR A 8 9.61 -1.03 -9.74
N MET A 9 9.52 -0.05 -8.84
CA MET A 9 9.48 -0.33 -7.40
C MET A 9 8.29 -1.20 -7.02
N ILE A 10 7.12 -0.92 -7.60
CA ILE A 10 5.91 -1.73 -7.37
C ILE A 10 6.13 -3.17 -7.85
N ARG A 11 6.61 -3.33 -9.09
CA ARG A 11 6.84 -4.68 -9.65
C ARG A 11 7.85 -5.48 -8.83
N THR A 12 8.91 -4.83 -8.38
CA THR A 12 9.93 -5.49 -7.54
C THR A 12 9.34 -5.90 -6.19
N THR A 13 8.52 -5.04 -5.59
CA THR A 13 7.92 -5.33 -4.30
C THR A 13 6.97 -6.53 -4.36
N ILE A 14 6.13 -6.63 -5.40
CA ILE A 14 5.19 -7.75 -5.48
C ILE A 14 5.89 -9.11 -5.65
N LEU A 15 7.09 -9.12 -6.24
CA LEU A 15 7.86 -10.37 -6.34
C LEU A 15 8.19 -10.94 -4.96
N THR A 16 8.36 -10.09 -3.95
CA THR A 16 8.64 -10.51 -2.58
C THR A 16 7.50 -11.34 -1.99
N PHE A 17 6.29 -11.14 -2.47
CA PHE A 17 5.10 -11.79 -1.93
C PHE A 17 4.59 -12.97 -2.76
N GLU A 18 5.32 -13.41 -3.79
CA GLU A 18 4.87 -14.51 -4.67
C GLU A 18 4.50 -15.78 -3.90
N GLY A 19 5.33 -16.18 -2.94
CA GLY A 19 5.08 -17.38 -2.15
C GLY A 19 3.79 -17.31 -1.35
N LYS A 20 3.59 -16.20 -0.64
CA LYS A 20 2.38 -15.99 0.15
C LYS A 20 1.14 -15.89 -0.72
N CYS A 21 1.25 -15.22 -1.87
CA CYS A 21 0.15 -15.12 -2.81
C CYS A 21 -0.22 -16.48 -3.40
N SER A 22 0.77 -17.30 -3.73
CA SER A 22 0.54 -18.65 -4.22
C SER A 22 -0.23 -19.50 -3.20
N GLU A 23 0.16 -19.41 -1.92
CA GLU A 23 -0.52 -20.16 -0.84
C GLU A 23 -1.98 -19.76 -0.67
N LYS A 24 -2.30 -18.48 -0.86
CA LYS A 24 -3.64 -17.94 -0.65
C LYS A 24 -4.47 -17.85 -1.93
N GLY A 25 -3.91 -18.19 -3.07
CA GLY A 25 -4.59 -18.02 -4.35
C GLY A 25 -4.79 -16.57 -4.75
N LEU A 26 -3.88 -15.68 -4.35
CA LEU A 26 -3.96 -14.25 -4.65
C LEU A 26 -3.24 -13.93 -5.96
N SER A 27 -3.83 -13.02 -6.72
CA SER A 27 -3.20 -12.46 -7.92
C SER A 27 -3.10 -10.96 -7.78
N PHE A 28 -2.14 -10.34 -8.49
CA PHE A 28 -2.02 -8.89 -8.57
C PHE A 28 -2.58 -8.41 -9.90
N ASP A 29 -3.44 -7.39 -9.82
CA ASP A 29 -3.98 -6.70 -10.98
C ASP A 29 -3.33 -5.32 -11.03
N LEU A 30 -2.44 -5.11 -12.00
CA LEU A 30 -1.65 -3.88 -12.10
C LEU A 30 -2.18 -2.97 -13.19
N LEU A 31 -2.55 -1.74 -12.82
CA LEU A 31 -2.93 -0.67 -13.73
C LEU A 31 -1.96 0.49 -13.52
N LEU A 32 -0.79 0.38 -14.13
CA LEU A 32 0.29 1.36 -13.94
C LEU A 32 0.35 2.33 -15.11
N THR A 33 0.43 3.62 -14.80
CA THR A 33 0.50 4.69 -15.81
C THR A 33 1.87 4.69 -16.49
N GLY A 34 1.86 4.58 -17.81
CA GLY A 34 3.07 4.64 -18.64
C GLY A 34 4.01 3.44 -18.46
N LYS A 35 5.13 3.46 -19.14
CA LYS A 35 6.18 2.47 -18.98
C LYS A 35 6.99 2.76 -17.72
N GLU A 36 7.25 4.03 -17.51
CA GLU A 36 8.03 4.53 -16.38
C GLU A 36 7.25 5.68 -15.74
N LEU A 37 7.35 5.80 -14.41
CA LEU A 37 6.66 6.85 -13.68
C LEU A 37 7.57 7.32 -12.55
N PHE A 38 8.29 8.40 -12.78
CA PHE A 38 9.32 8.85 -11.85
C PHE A 38 8.74 9.67 -10.71
N VAL A 39 9.17 9.33 -9.50
CA VAL A 39 8.81 10.02 -8.28
C VAL A 39 10.08 10.47 -7.55
N ARG A 40 9.94 11.49 -6.70
CA ARG A 40 11.03 12.03 -5.91
C ARG A 40 10.81 11.76 -4.44
N GLY A 41 11.86 11.35 -3.76
CA GLY A 41 11.78 11.16 -2.32
C GLY A 41 12.93 10.32 -1.78
N ASP A 42 12.79 9.90 -0.54
CA ASP A 42 13.69 8.95 0.10
C ASP A 42 13.29 7.54 -0.33
N MET A 43 14.07 6.96 -1.21
CA MET A 43 13.69 5.68 -1.85
C MET A 43 13.60 4.52 -0.87
N VAL A 44 14.43 4.48 0.17
CA VAL A 44 14.33 3.46 1.21
C VAL A 44 12.99 3.57 1.95
N LYS A 45 12.59 4.79 2.27
CA LYS A 45 11.33 5.05 2.96
C LYS A 45 10.12 4.78 2.06
N ILE A 46 10.18 5.18 0.80
CA ILE A 46 9.11 4.91 -0.17
C ILE A 46 8.95 3.40 -0.37
N GLN A 47 10.06 2.67 -0.47
CA GLN A 47 10.03 1.22 -0.56
C GLN A 47 9.34 0.61 0.66
N GLN A 48 9.57 1.17 1.84
CA GLN A 48 8.92 0.70 3.06
C GLN A 48 7.41 0.94 3.04
N ILE A 49 6.96 2.08 2.49
CA ILE A 49 5.52 2.34 2.29
C ILE A 49 4.91 1.23 1.44
N LEU A 50 5.50 0.99 0.27
CA LEU A 50 4.99 -0.02 -0.67
C LEU A 50 4.96 -1.41 -0.03
N TYR A 51 6.05 -1.80 0.61
CA TYR A 51 6.13 -3.09 1.28
C TYR A 51 5.02 -3.23 2.32
N ASN A 52 4.86 -2.23 3.19
CA ASN A 52 3.89 -2.32 4.29
C ASN A 52 2.44 -2.35 3.78
N LEU A 53 2.10 -1.55 2.76
CA LEU A 53 0.75 -1.56 2.21
C LEU A 53 0.44 -2.86 1.47
N ILE A 54 1.39 -3.38 0.71
CA ILE A 54 1.20 -4.64 -0.02
C ILE A 54 1.16 -5.82 0.96
N ASP A 55 2.03 -5.83 1.97
CA ASP A 55 2.02 -6.85 3.01
C ASP A 55 0.66 -6.89 3.73
N ASN A 56 0.13 -5.73 4.06
CA ASN A 56 -1.17 -5.60 4.70
C ASN A 56 -2.28 -6.17 3.80
N ALA A 57 -2.25 -5.82 2.52
CA ALA A 57 -3.22 -6.33 1.55
C ALA A 57 -3.15 -7.85 1.42
N VAL A 58 -1.96 -8.43 1.37
CA VAL A 58 -1.78 -9.89 1.29
C VAL A 58 -2.30 -10.58 2.56
N LYS A 59 -2.00 -10.01 3.72
CA LYS A 59 -2.44 -10.60 5.01
C LYS A 59 -3.96 -10.65 5.16
N PHE A 60 -4.64 -9.58 4.77
CA PHE A 60 -6.07 -9.43 5.05
C PHE A 60 -6.98 -9.74 3.87
N SER A 61 -6.44 -10.03 2.70
CA SER A 61 -7.23 -10.46 1.55
C SER A 61 -7.87 -11.82 1.79
N ASN A 62 -9.08 -12.01 1.26
CA ASN A 62 -9.69 -13.32 1.23
C ASN A 62 -8.93 -14.22 0.26
N ASN A 63 -8.97 -15.53 0.50
CA ASN A 63 -8.36 -16.48 -0.41
C ASN A 63 -9.01 -16.40 -1.80
N ASP A 64 -8.24 -16.72 -2.82
CA ASP A 64 -8.71 -16.77 -4.21
C ASP A 64 -9.29 -15.44 -4.71
N SER A 65 -8.65 -14.33 -4.30
CA SER A 65 -9.04 -12.99 -4.71
C SER A 65 -7.86 -12.27 -5.38
N SER A 66 -8.04 -10.98 -5.67
CA SER A 66 -6.99 -10.18 -6.30
C SER A 66 -6.70 -8.93 -5.49
N ILE A 67 -5.47 -8.42 -5.65
CA ILE A 67 -5.03 -7.15 -5.11
C ILE A 67 -4.75 -6.25 -6.29
N LYS A 68 -5.43 -5.10 -6.35
CA LYS A 68 -5.26 -4.14 -7.43
C LYS A 68 -4.30 -3.04 -7.00
N ILE A 69 -3.28 -2.80 -7.81
CA ILE A 69 -2.35 -1.69 -7.61
C ILE A 69 -2.44 -0.79 -8.82
N GLU A 70 -2.74 0.48 -8.57
CA GLU A 70 -2.98 1.44 -9.62
C GLU A 70 -2.14 2.69 -9.38
N THR A 71 -1.54 3.24 -10.45
CA THR A 71 -0.88 4.53 -10.41
C THR A 71 -1.57 5.48 -11.38
N SER A 72 -1.66 6.74 -10.98
CA SER A 72 -2.23 7.79 -11.83
C SER A 72 -1.52 9.10 -11.54
N ILE A 73 -1.68 10.07 -12.44
CA ILE A 73 -1.10 11.40 -12.31
C ILE A 73 -2.21 12.42 -12.23
N ARG A 74 -2.12 13.33 -11.24
CA ARG A 74 -3.04 14.45 -11.11
C ARG A 74 -2.32 15.61 -10.43
N ASN A 75 -2.39 16.80 -11.02
CA ASN A 75 -1.80 18.02 -10.44
C ASN A 75 -0.33 17.86 -10.03
N GLU A 76 0.46 17.27 -10.93
CA GLU A 76 1.89 17.03 -10.72
C GLU A 76 2.20 16.10 -9.54
N LYS A 77 1.23 15.30 -9.13
CA LYS A 77 1.37 14.27 -8.10
C LYS A 77 1.11 12.90 -8.70
N VAL A 78 1.84 11.92 -8.21
CA VAL A 78 1.59 10.52 -8.51
C VAL A 78 0.73 9.95 -7.40
N PHE A 79 -0.42 9.39 -7.76
CA PHE A 79 -1.31 8.70 -6.83
C PHE A 79 -1.07 7.21 -6.95
N ILE A 80 -0.77 6.56 -5.84
CA ILE A 80 -0.55 5.12 -5.79
C ILE A 80 -1.63 4.50 -4.91
N SER A 81 -2.38 3.56 -5.48
CA SER A 81 -3.49 2.88 -4.79
C SER A 81 -3.17 1.40 -4.64
N VAL A 82 -3.42 0.86 -3.45
CA VAL A 82 -3.35 -0.58 -3.16
C VAL A 82 -4.70 -0.99 -2.60
N LYS A 83 -5.44 -1.81 -3.36
CA LYS A 83 -6.80 -2.20 -3.03
C LYS A 83 -6.91 -3.72 -2.89
N ASP A 84 -7.41 -4.17 -1.74
CA ASP A 84 -7.66 -5.59 -1.51
C ASP A 84 -9.15 -5.92 -1.46
N HIS A 85 -9.45 -7.22 -1.51
CA HIS A 85 -10.79 -7.77 -1.35
C HIS A 85 -10.78 -8.64 -0.10
N GLY A 86 -10.59 -8.01 1.04
CA GLY A 86 -10.42 -8.67 2.31
C GLY A 86 -11.51 -8.35 3.32
N ILE A 87 -11.15 -8.51 4.57
CA ILE A 87 -12.11 -8.33 5.67
C ILE A 87 -12.63 -6.90 5.82
N GLY A 88 -11.92 -5.92 5.27
CA GLY A 88 -12.23 -4.52 5.46
C GLY A 88 -11.94 -4.04 6.88
N ILE A 89 -12.22 -2.77 7.13
CA ILE A 89 -11.99 -2.14 8.42
C ILE A 89 -13.34 -1.62 8.93
N PRO A 90 -13.73 -1.97 10.17
CA PRO A 90 -14.95 -1.43 10.74
C PRO A 90 -14.90 0.11 10.77
N LYS A 91 -16.02 0.74 10.50
CA LYS A 91 -16.12 2.19 10.43
C LYS A 91 -15.56 2.88 11.70
N ASP A 92 -15.84 2.31 12.85
CA ASP A 92 -15.37 2.85 14.13
C ASP A 92 -13.86 2.74 14.33
N SER A 93 -13.21 1.89 13.54
CA SER A 93 -11.77 1.66 13.61
C SER A 93 -10.96 2.53 12.66
N LEU A 94 -11.60 3.13 11.64
CA LEU A 94 -10.88 3.85 10.58
C LEU A 94 -9.98 4.98 11.09
N SER A 95 -10.36 5.67 12.14
CA SER A 95 -9.55 6.73 12.72
C SER A 95 -8.39 6.19 13.57
N LYS A 96 -8.47 4.92 13.98
CA LYS A 96 -7.52 4.30 14.91
C LYS A 96 -6.43 3.49 14.23
N ILE A 97 -6.59 3.14 12.95
CA ILE A 97 -5.64 2.25 12.25
C ILE A 97 -4.23 2.84 12.16
N TRP A 98 -4.10 4.14 12.29
CA TRP A 98 -2.80 4.84 12.24
C TRP A 98 -2.07 4.86 13.58
N GLU A 99 -2.73 4.43 14.65
CA GLU A 99 -2.12 4.39 15.97
C GLU A 99 -1.12 3.23 16.07
N ARG A 100 -0.03 3.44 16.79
CA ARG A 100 0.96 2.39 17.02
C ARG A 100 0.33 1.24 17.79
N PHE A 101 0.71 0.02 17.40
CA PHE A 101 0.25 -1.23 18.03
C PHE A 101 -1.25 -1.48 17.91
N TYR A 102 -1.95 -0.66 17.11
CA TYR A 102 -3.38 -0.88 16.92
C TYR A 102 -3.64 -2.09 16.02
N LYS A 103 -4.55 -2.96 16.48
CA LYS A 103 -5.08 -4.08 15.70
C LYS A 103 -6.57 -4.15 15.95
N SER A 104 -7.37 -4.27 14.89
CA SER A 104 -8.80 -4.47 15.03
C SER A 104 -9.09 -5.88 15.54
N ASP A 105 -10.25 -6.09 16.16
CA ASP A 105 -10.65 -7.42 16.63
C ASP A 105 -10.72 -8.42 15.49
N LEU A 106 -11.10 -7.97 14.30
CA LEU A 106 -11.17 -8.82 13.11
C LEU A 106 -9.79 -9.26 12.61
N SER A 107 -8.76 -8.44 12.79
CA SER A 107 -7.42 -8.74 12.31
C SER A 107 -6.60 -9.57 13.30
N ARG A 108 -6.92 -9.52 14.59
CA ARG A 108 -6.15 -10.22 15.64
C ARG A 108 -6.04 -11.72 15.40
N GLY A 109 -7.11 -12.35 14.91
CA GLY A 109 -7.11 -13.77 14.64
C GLY A 109 -6.37 -14.16 13.38
N LYS A 110 -6.18 -13.23 12.44
CA LYS A 110 -5.51 -13.49 11.15
C LYS A 110 -4.01 -13.30 11.21
N ASP A 111 -3.54 -12.34 12.00
CA ASP A 111 -2.12 -12.05 12.09
C ASP A 111 -1.68 -11.84 13.53
N LYS A 112 -1.26 -12.92 14.15
CA LYS A 112 -0.74 -12.89 15.52
C LYS A 112 0.70 -12.39 15.57
N ARG A 113 1.39 -12.32 14.41
CA ARG A 113 2.79 -11.92 14.34
C ARG A 113 2.99 -10.44 14.03
N GLY A 114 1.95 -9.78 13.56
CA GLY A 114 2.02 -8.35 13.28
C GLY A 114 2.17 -7.53 14.54
N THR A 115 2.97 -6.48 14.48
CA THR A 115 3.23 -5.61 15.63
C THR A 115 2.23 -4.46 15.76
N GLY A 116 1.43 -4.20 14.73
CA GLY A 116 0.55 -3.03 14.70
C GLY A 116 1.29 -1.73 14.38
N LEU A 117 2.53 -1.82 13.90
CA LEU A 117 3.34 -0.63 13.59
C LEU A 117 3.33 -0.24 12.11
N GLY A 118 2.97 -1.18 11.21
CA GLY A 118 3.10 -0.96 9.77
C GLY A 118 2.41 0.28 9.26
N LEU A 119 1.14 0.50 9.62
CA LEU A 119 0.37 1.64 9.13
C LEU A 119 0.81 2.95 9.79
N SER A 120 1.18 2.94 11.06
CA SER A 120 1.69 4.15 11.72
C SER A 120 2.99 4.61 11.07
N ILE A 121 3.87 3.69 10.72
CA ILE A 121 5.13 3.98 10.03
C ILE A 121 4.84 4.55 8.63
N VAL A 122 3.91 3.94 7.89
CA VAL A 122 3.51 4.45 6.57
C VAL A 122 3.06 5.90 6.67
N LYS A 123 2.18 6.20 7.61
CA LYS A 123 1.67 7.56 7.76
C LYS A 123 2.79 8.55 8.12
N GLU A 124 3.69 8.18 9.03
CA GLU A 124 4.84 9.00 9.38
C GLU A 124 5.71 9.33 8.17
N ILE A 125 6.00 8.32 7.34
CA ILE A 125 6.83 8.51 6.15
C ILE A 125 6.14 9.43 5.14
N VAL A 126 4.86 9.19 4.86
CA VAL A 126 4.10 10.00 3.90
C VAL A 126 4.07 11.46 4.36
N GLN A 127 3.78 11.69 5.64
CA GLN A 127 3.74 13.05 6.20
C GLN A 127 5.12 13.72 6.17
N ALA A 128 6.19 12.97 6.44
CA ALA A 128 7.55 13.49 6.36
C ALA A 128 7.94 13.94 4.95
N HIS A 129 7.29 13.38 3.93
CA HIS A 129 7.48 13.79 2.54
C HIS A 129 6.57 14.96 2.14
N GLY A 130 5.74 15.47 3.06
CA GLY A 130 4.78 16.53 2.77
C GLY A 130 3.62 16.05 1.91
N GLU A 131 3.35 14.74 1.92
CA GLU A 131 2.33 14.11 1.10
C GLU A 131 1.16 13.61 1.93
N ASN A 132 0.18 12.99 1.29
CA ASN A 132 -1.05 12.55 1.94
C ASN A 132 -1.29 11.07 1.72
N ILE A 133 -1.94 10.43 2.70
CA ILE A 133 -2.43 9.08 2.57
C ILE A 133 -3.88 9.03 3.07
N ASN A 134 -4.72 8.32 2.34
CA ASN A 134 -6.13 8.11 2.68
C ASN A 134 -6.47 6.64 2.64
N VAL A 135 -7.53 6.28 3.36
CA VAL A 135 -8.05 4.92 3.39
C VAL A 135 -9.54 4.96 3.06
N ILE A 136 -9.96 4.03 2.21
CA ILE A 136 -11.37 3.79 1.90
C ILE A 136 -11.60 2.31 2.21
N SER A 137 -12.54 2.00 3.09
CA SER A 137 -12.79 0.62 3.47
C SER A 137 -14.24 0.37 3.76
N THR A 138 -14.71 -0.83 3.39
CA THR A 138 -16.02 -1.32 3.73
C THR A 138 -15.85 -2.69 4.37
N GLU A 139 -16.32 -2.84 5.59
CA GLU A 139 -16.23 -4.10 6.33
C GLU A 139 -16.89 -5.22 5.53
N GLY A 140 -16.20 -6.35 5.42
CA GLY A 140 -16.66 -7.50 4.64
C GLY A 140 -16.43 -7.40 3.13
N VAL A 141 -15.95 -6.26 2.63
CA VAL A 141 -15.72 -6.04 1.19
C VAL A 141 -14.24 -5.87 0.86
N GLY A 142 -13.55 -4.96 1.54
CA GLY A 142 -12.14 -4.74 1.32
C GLY A 142 -11.66 -3.36 1.72
N THR A 143 -10.39 -3.09 1.45
CA THR A 143 -9.72 -1.85 1.84
C THR A 143 -8.85 -1.33 0.71
N GLU A 144 -8.88 -0.01 0.52
CA GLU A 144 -8.02 0.68 -0.44
C GLU A 144 -7.23 1.77 0.28
N PHE A 145 -5.90 1.73 0.17
CA PHE A 145 -5.02 2.80 0.62
C PHE A 145 -4.54 3.58 -0.59
N ILE A 146 -4.60 4.90 -0.53
CA ILE A 146 -4.16 5.78 -1.62
C ILE A 146 -3.19 6.80 -1.03
N PHE A 147 -1.97 6.87 -1.56
CA PHE A 147 -1.00 7.89 -1.13
C PHE A 147 -0.40 8.60 -2.33
N THR A 148 0.17 9.77 -2.06
CA THR A 148 0.73 10.62 -3.11
C THR A 148 2.24 10.76 -2.96
N LEU A 149 2.90 10.98 -4.09
CA LEU A 149 4.32 11.32 -4.16
C LEU A 149 4.52 12.41 -5.22
N PRO A 150 5.56 13.23 -5.09
CA PRO A 150 5.85 14.23 -6.12
C PRO A 150 6.23 13.56 -7.42
N LEU A 151 5.57 13.97 -8.50
CA LEU A 151 5.96 13.54 -9.86
C LEU A 151 7.29 14.19 -10.21
N SER A 152 8.18 13.44 -10.82
CA SER A 152 9.46 13.94 -11.29
C SER A 152 9.68 13.53 -12.73
N LYS A 153 10.70 14.15 -13.35
CA LYS A 153 11.13 13.78 -14.69
C LYS A 153 12.40 12.95 -14.57
N LYS A 154 12.56 12.00 -15.49
CA LYS A 154 13.81 11.26 -15.59
C LYS A 154 14.95 12.26 -15.77
N GLU A 155 16.01 12.11 -14.99
CA GLU A 155 17.22 12.91 -15.22
C GLU A 155 17.87 12.45 -16.52
N GLY A 156 18.10 13.41 -17.39
CA GLY A 156 18.69 13.19 -18.71
C GLY A 156 20.17 12.92 -18.64
#